data_b9dd4b50ef9df5758db5c9545efa5348
#
_entry.id   b9dd4b50ef9df5758db5c9545efa5348
#
_cell.length_a   1.000
_cell.length_b   1.000
_cell.length_c   1.000
_cell.angle_alpha   90.00
_cell.angle_beta   90.00
_cell.angle_gamma   90.00
#
_symmetry.space_group_name_H-M   'P 1'
#
loop_
_entity.id
_entity.type
_entity.pdbx_description
1 polymer ?
#
loop_
_entity_poly.entity_id
_entity_poly.type
_entity_poly.pdbx_seq_one_letter_code
_entity_poly.pdbx_strand_id
1 'polypeptide(L)'
;MNLKAPDLIMQGNTSFCPGCGHGIIGRLLFENIVEMGYEENSVTVVDVACCSLLMYSTNADFVGAAHGRVLPTASGVKRARKSNLVTAYHGDGAAYSIGMSHTVWSAIRNENITVIVVNNQVFGMTGGQMAPTTLEGQKTTSSP
;
A
#
# COMPACT_ATOMS: atom_id res chain seq x y z
N MET A 1 12.95 -2.53 24.62
CA MET A 1 12.22 -2.46 23.33
C MET A 1 11.83 -3.88 22.98
N ASN A 2 10.55 -4.19 22.88
CA ASN A 2 10.10 -5.54 22.55
C ASN A 2 10.17 -5.68 21.03
N LEU A 3 11.07 -6.53 20.52
CA LEU A 3 11.28 -6.75 19.08
C LEU A 3 10.31 -7.79 18.49
N LYS A 4 9.33 -8.27 19.29
CA LYS A 4 8.32 -9.20 18.80
C LYS A 4 7.38 -8.47 17.83
N ALA A 5 7.17 -9.03 16.64
CA ALA A 5 6.17 -8.52 15.71
C ALA A 5 4.76 -8.65 16.33
N PRO A 6 3.83 -7.71 16.06
CA PRO A 6 2.42 -7.84 16.44
C PRO A 6 1.81 -9.15 15.92
N ASP A 7 0.79 -9.65 16.61
CA ASP A 7 0.10 -10.89 16.19
C ASP A 7 -0.66 -10.74 14.85
N LEU A 8 -0.93 -9.51 14.42
CA LEU A 8 -1.41 -9.22 13.07
C LEU A 8 -0.41 -9.60 11.97
N ILE A 9 0.89 -9.64 12.28
CA ILE A 9 1.93 -10.00 11.30
C ILE A 9 2.22 -11.49 11.44
N MET A 10 1.85 -12.27 10.43
CA MET A 10 2.13 -13.71 10.40
C MET A 10 3.64 -13.94 10.36
N GLN A 11 4.10 -14.86 11.21
CA GLN A 11 5.50 -15.28 11.21
C GLN A 11 5.77 -16.14 9.96
N GLY A 12 6.79 -15.79 9.19
CA GLY A 12 7.18 -16.51 8.00
C GLY A 12 7.96 -15.67 7.01
N ASN A 13 8.25 -16.25 5.87
CA ASN A 13 8.90 -15.54 4.77
C ASN A 13 7.91 -14.61 4.09
N THR A 14 8.31 -13.38 3.87
CA THR A 14 7.53 -12.44 3.06
C THR A 14 7.68 -12.78 1.57
N SER A 15 6.66 -12.50 0.78
CA SER A 15 6.72 -12.64 -0.68
C SER A 15 7.38 -11.42 -1.37
N PHE A 16 7.89 -10.46 -0.59
CA PHE A 16 8.52 -9.26 -1.12
C PHE A 16 9.99 -9.49 -1.47
N CYS A 17 10.44 -8.82 -2.52
CA CYS A 17 11.84 -8.83 -2.91
C CYS A 17 12.72 -8.18 -1.82
N PRO A 18 13.92 -8.71 -1.55
CA PRO A 18 14.86 -8.08 -0.64
C PRO A 18 15.17 -6.63 -1.04
N GLY A 19 15.06 -5.71 -0.08
CA GLY A 19 15.37 -4.30 -0.30
C GLY A 19 14.28 -3.46 -0.99
N CYS A 20 13.13 -4.04 -1.41
CA CYS A 20 12.07 -3.29 -2.10
C CYS A 20 11.25 -2.35 -1.17
N GLY A 21 11.47 -2.39 0.13
CA GLY A 21 10.80 -1.55 1.11
C GLY A 21 9.42 -2.04 1.58
N HIS A 22 8.67 -2.77 0.78
CA HIS A 22 7.31 -3.22 1.13
C HIS A 22 7.23 -4.00 2.46
N GLY A 23 8.17 -4.89 2.73
CA GLY A 23 8.20 -5.67 3.96
C GLY A 23 8.39 -4.80 5.21
N ILE A 24 9.28 -3.82 5.14
CA ILE A 24 9.56 -2.89 6.24
C ILE A 24 8.37 -1.95 6.46
N ILE A 25 7.87 -1.33 5.37
CA ILE A 25 6.76 -0.37 5.44
C ILE A 25 5.48 -1.06 5.90
N GLY A 26 5.18 -2.27 5.38
CA GLY A 26 4.03 -3.05 5.79
C GLY A 26 4.09 -3.42 7.28
N ARG A 27 5.26 -3.84 7.77
CA ARG A 27 5.46 -4.10 9.20
C ARG A 27 5.20 -2.85 10.05
N LEU A 28 5.80 -1.73 9.70
CA LEU A 28 5.60 -0.46 10.42
C LEU A 28 4.15 -0.01 10.40
N LEU A 29 3.43 -0.19 9.29
CA LEU A 29 2.00 0.11 9.20
C LEU A 29 1.21 -0.66 10.26
N PHE A 30 1.38 -1.98 10.34
CA PHE A 30 0.61 -2.80 11.28
C PHE A 30 1.08 -2.66 12.73
N GLU A 31 2.35 -2.39 12.99
CA GLU A 31 2.82 -2.00 14.32
C GLU A 31 2.11 -0.74 14.81
N ASN A 32 2.01 0.30 13.97
CA ASN A 32 1.29 1.53 14.30
C ASN A 32 -0.21 1.31 14.49
N ILE A 33 -0.85 0.48 13.66
CA ILE A 33 -2.27 0.15 13.79
C ILE A 33 -2.55 -0.48 15.17
N VAL A 34 -1.71 -1.41 15.61
CA VAL A 34 -1.82 -2.05 16.92
C VAL A 34 -1.52 -1.06 18.06
N GLU A 35 -0.45 -0.28 17.95
CA GLU A 35 -0.09 0.72 18.97
C GLU A 35 -1.20 1.77 19.18
N MET A 36 -1.95 2.10 18.13
CA MET A 36 -3.10 3.00 18.19
C MET A 36 -4.40 2.33 18.66
N GLY A 37 -4.42 0.99 18.86
CA GLY A 37 -5.60 0.24 19.27
C GLY A 37 -6.67 0.08 18.18
N TYR A 38 -6.25 0.04 16.91
CA TYR A 38 -7.16 -0.11 15.76
C TYR A 38 -7.13 -1.50 15.11
N GLU A 39 -6.51 -2.50 15.72
CA GLU A 39 -6.38 -3.85 15.16
C GLU A 39 -7.71 -4.46 14.73
N GLU A 40 -8.78 -4.29 15.54
CA GLU A 40 -10.13 -4.80 15.25
C GLU A 40 -10.99 -3.81 14.42
N ASN A 41 -10.52 -2.58 14.24
CA ASN A 41 -11.28 -1.49 13.62
C ASN A 41 -10.49 -0.79 12.51
N SER A 42 -9.63 -1.53 11.81
CA SER A 42 -8.92 -1.01 10.63
C SER A 42 -9.28 -1.80 9.38
N VAL A 43 -9.18 -1.13 8.24
CA VAL A 43 -9.28 -1.77 6.92
C VAL A 43 -8.18 -1.21 6.02
N THR A 44 -7.36 -2.06 5.46
CA THR A 44 -6.33 -1.67 4.50
C THR A 44 -6.77 -1.99 3.08
N VAL A 45 -6.90 -0.95 2.26
CA VAL A 45 -7.20 -1.11 0.83
C VAL A 45 -5.90 -1.21 0.06
N VAL A 46 -5.72 -2.30 -0.67
CA VAL A 46 -4.50 -2.60 -1.43
C VAL A 46 -4.77 -2.63 -2.93
N ASP A 47 -3.75 -2.30 -3.71
CA ASP A 47 -3.78 -2.34 -5.16
C ASP A 47 -3.49 -3.75 -5.70
N VAL A 48 -3.84 -4.01 -6.94
CA VAL A 48 -3.38 -5.19 -7.71
C VAL A 48 -1.96 -4.93 -8.22
N ALA A 49 -0.99 -5.07 -7.32
CA ALA A 49 0.45 -4.84 -7.52
C ALA A 49 1.22 -5.55 -6.41
N CYS A 50 2.53 -5.31 -6.27
CA CYS A 50 3.34 -5.88 -5.18
C CYS A 50 2.72 -5.68 -3.79
N CYS A 51 2.04 -4.56 -3.56
CA CYS A 51 1.37 -4.25 -2.29
C CYS A 51 0.27 -5.27 -1.91
N SER A 52 -0.36 -5.97 -2.87
CA SER A 52 -1.33 -7.02 -2.57
C SER A 52 -0.72 -8.23 -1.85
N LEU A 53 0.58 -8.45 -1.98
CA LEU A 53 1.28 -9.53 -1.28
C LEU A 53 1.26 -9.36 0.25
N LEU A 54 0.94 -8.16 0.73
CA LEU A 54 0.77 -7.88 2.15
C LEU A 54 -0.37 -8.70 2.77
N MET A 55 -1.42 -9.00 2.00
CA MET A 55 -2.55 -9.85 2.42
C MET A 55 -2.13 -11.28 2.81
N TYR A 56 -1.03 -11.77 2.27
CA TYR A 56 -0.50 -13.11 2.59
C TYR A 56 0.46 -13.13 3.77
N SER A 57 0.78 -11.96 4.32
CA SER A 57 1.75 -11.80 5.40
C SER A 57 1.12 -11.28 6.69
N THR A 58 -0.19 -11.02 6.69
CA THR A 58 -0.88 -10.39 7.83
C THR A 58 -2.30 -10.91 8.02
N ASN A 59 -2.77 -10.89 9.26
CA ASN A 59 -4.12 -11.25 9.69
C ASN A 59 -5.02 -10.01 9.88
N ALA A 60 -4.89 -9.02 9.00
CA ALA A 60 -5.69 -7.80 9.03
C ALA A 60 -6.82 -7.85 8.01
N ASP A 61 -7.79 -6.96 8.13
CA ASP A 61 -8.86 -6.81 7.17
C ASP A 61 -8.38 -6.05 5.93
N PHE A 62 -8.58 -6.64 4.76
CA PHE A 62 -8.20 -6.07 3.47
C PHE A 62 -9.36 -5.95 2.51
N VAL A 63 -9.26 -4.93 1.66
CA VAL A 63 -10.06 -4.81 0.43
C VAL A 63 -9.11 -4.68 -0.75
N GLY A 64 -9.16 -5.62 -1.70
CA GLY A 64 -8.43 -5.54 -2.96
C GLY A 64 -9.13 -4.58 -3.93
N ALA A 65 -8.42 -3.59 -4.44
CA ALA A 65 -8.91 -2.68 -5.47
C ALA A 65 -8.34 -3.03 -6.84
N ALA A 66 -9.01 -2.68 -7.91
CA ALA A 66 -8.43 -2.73 -9.25
C ALA A 66 -7.23 -1.79 -9.34
N HIS A 67 -6.26 -2.10 -10.20
CA HIS A 67 -5.02 -1.34 -10.34
C HIS A 67 -5.26 0.16 -10.54
N GLY A 68 -4.64 0.99 -9.70
CA GLY A 68 -4.84 2.44 -9.65
C GLY A 68 -6.18 2.92 -9.10
N ARG A 69 -6.99 2.03 -8.49
CA ARG A 69 -8.33 2.38 -7.94
C ARG A 69 -8.40 2.26 -6.42
N VAL A 70 -7.25 2.22 -5.75
CA VAL A 70 -7.18 2.10 -4.30
C VAL A 70 -7.89 3.26 -3.60
N LEU A 71 -7.63 4.50 -4.00
CA LEU A 71 -8.17 5.67 -3.34
C LEU A 71 -9.70 5.81 -3.45
N PRO A 72 -10.34 5.65 -4.62
CA PRO A 72 -11.81 5.67 -4.67
C PRO A 72 -12.43 4.51 -3.90
N THR A 73 -11.79 3.33 -3.89
CA THR A 73 -12.24 2.19 -3.08
C THR A 73 -12.13 2.50 -1.59
N ALA A 74 -10.99 3.03 -1.13
CA ALA A 74 -10.79 3.43 0.25
C ALA A 74 -11.78 4.53 0.70
N SER A 75 -12.05 5.51 -0.16
CA SER A 75 -13.07 6.52 0.09
C SER A 75 -14.47 5.92 0.28
N GLY A 76 -14.81 4.92 -0.56
CA GLY A 76 -16.08 4.17 -0.42
C GLY A 76 -16.15 3.40 0.90
N VAL A 77 -15.08 2.67 1.24
CA VAL A 77 -14.97 1.94 2.52
C VAL A 77 -15.11 2.89 3.70
N LYS A 78 -14.41 4.03 3.68
CA LYS A 78 -14.48 5.02 4.78
C LYS A 78 -15.87 5.61 4.95
N ARG A 79 -16.60 5.83 3.87
CA ARG A 79 -17.99 6.32 3.94
C ARG A 79 -18.94 5.28 4.52
N ALA A 80 -18.73 4.01 4.20
CA ALA A 80 -19.51 2.89 4.74
C ALA A 80 -19.13 2.55 6.20
N ARG A 81 -17.86 2.71 6.56
CA ARG A 81 -17.27 2.36 7.86
C ARG A 81 -16.63 3.58 8.51
N LYS A 82 -17.45 4.55 8.92
CA LYS A 82 -17.01 5.87 9.41
C LYS A 82 -16.08 5.82 10.61
N SER A 83 -16.26 4.85 11.51
CA SER A 83 -15.44 4.67 12.72
C SER A 83 -14.11 3.97 12.48
N ASN A 84 -13.98 3.21 11.37
CA ASN A 84 -12.76 2.46 11.10
C ASN A 84 -11.61 3.38 10.66
N LEU A 85 -10.40 3.01 11.06
CA LEU A 85 -9.18 3.48 10.41
C LEU A 85 -9.11 2.85 9.02
N VAL A 86 -9.09 3.67 7.97
CA VAL A 86 -8.96 3.19 6.59
C VAL A 86 -7.63 3.65 6.03
N THR A 87 -6.81 2.69 5.62
CA THR A 87 -5.53 2.94 4.97
C THR A 87 -5.58 2.53 3.52
N ALA A 88 -4.98 3.33 2.65
CA ALA A 88 -4.79 3.06 1.22
C ALA A 88 -3.31 2.78 0.98
N TYR A 89 -2.97 1.54 0.63
CA TYR A 89 -1.59 1.10 0.49
C TYR A 89 -1.32 0.67 -0.95
N HIS A 90 -0.47 1.40 -1.65
CA HIS A 90 -0.18 1.16 -3.08
C HIS A 90 1.23 1.62 -3.49
N GLY A 91 1.66 1.22 -4.66
CA GLY A 91 2.94 1.64 -5.23
C GLY A 91 2.84 2.96 -6.01
N ASP A 92 4.00 3.53 -6.31
CA ASP A 92 4.17 4.76 -7.08
C ASP A 92 3.60 4.66 -8.50
N GLY A 93 3.80 3.54 -9.18
CA GLY A 93 3.21 3.30 -10.49
C GLY A 93 1.69 3.35 -10.49
N ALA A 94 1.05 2.82 -9.44
CA ALA A 94 -0.40 2.92 -9.28
C ALA A 94 -0.84 4.35 -8.93
N ALA A 95 -0.14 5.00 -7.99
CA ALA A 95 -0.50 6.31 -7.49
C ALA A 95 -0.34 7.42 -8.53
N TYR A 96 0.76 7.38 -9.29
CA TYR A 96 1.21 8.48 -10.14
C TYR A 96 1.16 8.18 -11.65
N SER A 97 0.68 6.99 -12.04
CA SER A 97 0.36 6.62 -13.41
C SER A 97 -1.14 6.39 -13.56
N ILE A 98 -1.57 5.12 -13.55
CA ILE A 98 -2.95 4.73 -13.83
C ILE A 98 -3.98 5.29 -12.83
N GLY A 99 -3.57 5.57 -11.59
CA GLY A 99 -4.41 6.13 -10.53
C GLY A 99 -4.21 7.62 -10.27
N MET A 100 -3.40 8.34 -11.06
CA MET A 100 -3.02 9.73 -10.77
C MET A 100 -4.23 10.66 -10.57
N SER A 101 -5.24 10.56 -11.42
CA SER A 101 -6.46 11.37 -11.29
C SER A 101 -7.18 11.11 -9.95
N HIS A 102 -7.23 9.86 -9.50
CA HIS A 102 -7.84 9.50 -8.23
C HIS A 102 -7.01 9.99 -7.03
N THR A 103 -5.69 9.98 -7.16
CA THR A 103 -4.77 10.53 -6.15
C THR A 103 -5.04 12.01 -5.96
N VAL A 104 -5.05 12.78 -7.06
CA VAL A 104 -5.32 14.22 -7.03
C VAL A 104 -6.72 14.52 -6.47
N TRP A 105 -7.76 13.87 -7.00
CA TRP A 105 -9.13 14.17 -6.58
C TRP A 105 -9.42 13.75 -5.14
N SER A 106 -8.83 12.67 -4.64
CA SER A 106 -9.00 12.27 -3.25
C SER A 106 -8.32 13.26 -2.30
N ALA A 107 -7.15 13.80 -2.68
CA ALA A 107 -6.48 14.85 -1.94
C ALA A 107 -7.30 16.16 -1.93
N ILE A 108 -7.80 16.59 -3.09
CA ILE A 108 -8.64 17.81 -3.21
C ILE A 108 -9.91 17.70 -2.33
N ARG A 109 -10.54 16.53 -2.30
CA ARG A 109 -11.72 16.29 -1.46
C ARG A 109 -11.39 16.09 0.02
N ASN A 110 -10.11 16.08 0.37
CA ASN A 110 -9.65 15.84 1.74
C ASN A 110 -10.33 14.60 2.37
N GLU A 111 -10.29 13.48 1.64
CA GLU A 111 -10.89 12.22 2.10
C GLU A 111 -10.21 11.75 3.40
N ASN A 112 -11.01 11.35 4.38
CA ASN A 112 -10.51 10.94 5.69
C ASN A 112 -9.94 9.51 5.65
N ILE A 113 -8.85 9.34 4.93
CA ILE A 113 -8.09 8.09 4.75
C ILE A 113 -6.60 8.37 4.90
N THR A 114 -5.84 7.39 5.36
CA THR A 114 -4.37 7.46 5.38
C THR A 114 -3.83 6.81 4.12
N VAL A 115 -3.04 7.56 3.35
CA VAL A 115 -2.48 7.09 2.08
C VAL A 115 -1.00 6.80 2.23
N ILE A 116 -0.58 5.58 1.91
CA ILE A 116 0.80 5.12 1.93
C ILE A 116 1.19 4.74 0.51
N VAL A 117 2.12 5.50 -0.07
CA VAL A 117 2.68 5.21 -1.39
C VAL A 117 4.10 4.68 -1.22
N VAL A 118 4.30 3.43 -1.61
CA VAL A 118 5.65 2.84 -1.64
C VAL A 118 6.30 3.22 -2.96
N ASN A 119 7.17 4.23 -2.89
CA ASN A 119 7.90 4.73 -4.05
C ASN A 119 9.25 4.01 -4.19
N ASN A 120 9.27 2.94 -4.96
CA ASN A 120 10.47 2.19 -5.34
C ASN A 120 10.91 2.44 -6.78
N GLN A 121 10.28 3.40 -7.49
CA GLN A 121 10.66 3.90 -8.81
C GLN A 121 10.55 2.87 -9.95
N VAL A 122 9.72 1.83 -9.77
CA VAL A 122 9.60 0.76 -10.76
C VAL A 122 8.26 0.03 -10.65
N PHE A 123 7.72 -0.48 -11.78
CA PHE A 123 6.68 -1.49 -11.77
C PHE A 123 7.29 -2.86 -11.48
N GLY A 124 7.40 -3.24 -10.21
CA GLY A 124 8.14 -4.44 -9.80
C GLY A 124 7.46 -5.74 -10.21
N MET A 125 6.15 -5.91 -9.93
CA MET A 125 5.42 -7.16 -10.14
C MET A 125 5.39 -7.61 -11.61
N THR A 126 5.40 -6.66 -12.55
CA THR A 126 5.32 -6.93 -13.98
C THR A 126 6.69 -7.08 -14.65
N GLY A 127 7.77 -7.00 -13.91
CA GLY A 127 9.11 -7.29 -14.41
C GLY A 127 10.08 -6.10 -14.44
N GLY A 128 9.82 -5.02 -13.70
CA GLY A 128 10.79 -3.94 -13.51
C GLY A 128 10.74 -2.85 -14.58
N GLN A 129 9.57 -2.52 -15.11
CA GLN A 129 9.39 -1.44 -16.08
C GLN A 129 9.51 -0.07 -15.40
N MET A 130 9.77 0.93 -16.21
CA MET A 130 9.84 2.32 -15.82
C MET A 130 8.49 2.78 -15.22
N ALA A 131 8.54 3.40 -14.05
CA ALA A 131 7.42 4.08 -13.39
C ALA A 131 7.53 5.60 -13.56
N PRO A 132 6.47 6.38 -13.28
CA PRO A 132 6.53 7.84 -13.38
C PRO A 132 7.59 8.49 -12.49
N THR A 133 8.00 7.80 -11.44
CA THR A 133 8.99 8.25 -10.44
C THR A 133 10.39 7.73 -10.70
N THR A 134 10.60 6.95 -11.77
CA THR A 134 11.93 6.49 -12.19
C THR A 134 12.82 7.71 -12.47
N LEU A 135 14.00 7.72 -11.89
CA LEU A 135 14.94 8.84 -12.06
C LEU A 135 15.53 8.88 -13.47
N GLU A 136 15.85 10.07 -13.93
CA GLU A 136 16.56 10.25 -15.19
C GLU A 136 17.90 9.49 -15.18
N GLY A 137 18.16 8.74 -16.24
CA GLY A 137 19.35 7.89 -16.35
C GLY A 137 19.30 6.55 -15.62
N GLN A 138 18.24 6.28 -14.88
CA GLN A 138 18.03 4.97 -14.24
C GLN A 138 17.59 3.94 -15.30
N LYS A 139 18.34 2.84 -15.39
CA LYS A 139 18.00 1.74 -16.30
C LYS A 139 16.89 0.87 -15.71
N THR A 140 15.90 0.56 -16.54
CA THR A 140 14.81 -0.36 -16.22
C THR A 140 14.63 -1.35 -17.38
N THR A 141 13.72 -2.32 -17.27
CA THR A 141 13.44 -3.26 -18.35
C THR A 141 12.79 -2.62 -19.57
N SER A 142 12.23 -1.43 -19.44
CA SER A 142 11.58 -0.68 -20.53
C SER A 142 12.29 0.63 -20.88
N SER A 143 13.35 1.00 -20.15
CA SER A 143 14.20 2.17 -20.45
C SER A 143 15.67 1.75 -20.44
N PRO A 144 16.34 1.76 -21.60
CA PRO A 144 17.73 1.32 -21.75
C PRO A 144 18.74 2.25 -21.03
#